data_c65296151823751185514813c078092a
#
_entry.id   c65296151823751185514813c078092a
#
_cell.length_a   1.000
_cell.length_b   1.000
_cell.length_c   1.000
_cell.angle_alpha   90.00
_cell.angle_beta   90.00
_cell.angle_gamma   90.00
#
_symmetry.space_group_name_H-M   'P 1'
#
loop_
_entity.id
_entity.type
_entity.pdbx_description
1 polymer ?
#
loop_
_entity_poly.entity_id
_entity_poly.type
_entity_poly.pdbx_seq_one_letter_code
_entity_poly.pdbx_strand_id
1 'polypeptide(L)'
;MGEAPEERRNWISRTINALLSHKEDAEPTGTPDEMIDEAARRAFKLSTALGLIPGPIGMATILPEVAALTRLQINLIKRIARHHHKEEQASAEIILLILGNVLGVAAGETLVRRMGTALVMRSVNARVVKRIAGAVGTRIVNRAAERAAARWIPVVTAPLFGYMSRSLTRKIGRE
;
A
#
# COMPACT_ATOMS: atom_id res chain seq x y z
N MET A 1 14.70 24.32 -3.21
CA MET A 1 14.35 24.62 -1.80
C MET A 1 13.83 23.31 -1.20
N GLY A 2 14.68 22.60 -0.45
CA GLY A 2 14.32 21.29 0.12
C GLY A 2 13.55 21.48 1.42
N GLU A 3 12.35 20.93 1.49
CA GLU A 3 11.59 20.85 2.74
C GLU A 3 12.44 20.18 3.83
N ALA A 4 12.36 20.74 5.04
CA ALA A 4 13.08 20.20 6.18
C ALA A 4 12.71 18.71 6.40
N PRO A 5 13.65 17.84 6.81
CA PRO A 5 13.39 16.40 6.98
C PRO A 5 12.21 16.07 7.91
N GLU A 6 11.90 16.98 8.85
CA GLU A 6 10.77 16.83 9.77
C GLU A 6 9.41 17.14 9.14
N GLU A 7 9.32 18.14 8.28
CA GLU A 7 8.08 18.47 7.56
C GLU A 7 7.69 17.33 6.62
N ARG A 8 8.66 16.76 5.90
CA ARG A 8 8.46 15.60 5.03
C ARG A 8 7.96 14.38 5.82
N ARG A 9 8.51 14.09 6.99
CA ARG A 9 8.05 13.00 7.86
C ARG A 9 6.65 13.24 8.38
N ASN A 10 6.30 14.46 8.75
CA ASN A 10 4.98 14.82 9.24
C ASN A 10 3.93 14.70 8.13
N TRP A 11 4.24 15.14 6.92
CA TRP A 11 3.35 14.98 5.76
C TRP A 11 3.11 13.50 5.45
N ILE A 12 4.14 12.67 5.38
CA ILE A 12 4.03 11.22 5.14
C ILE A 12 3.14 10.57 6.19
N SER A 13 3.36 10.87 7.46
CA SER A 13 2.56 10.30 8.55
C SER A 13 1.09 10.71 8.47
N ARG A 14 0.79 11.97 8.15
CA ARG A 14 -0.58 12.45 7.96
C ARG A 14 -1.26 11.75 6.79
N THR A 15 -0.56 11.60 5.68
CA THR A 15 -1.10 10.93 4.48
C THR A 15 -1.40 9.46 4.76
N ILE A 16 -0.50 8.74 5.43
CA ILE A 16 -0.73 7.34 5.81
C ILE A 16 -1.91 7.23 6.77
N ASN A 17 -2.00 8.07 7.79
CA ASN A 17 -3.13 8.05 8.71
C ASN A 17 -4.46 8.33 8.00
N ALA A 18 -4.50 9.28 7.07
CA ALA A 18 -5.67 9.55 6.27
C ALA A 18 -6.08 8.36 5.37
N LEU A 19 -5.10 7.63 4.84
CA LEU A 19 -5.35 6.41 4.07
C LEU A 19 -5.89 5.26 4.94
N LEU A 20 -5.37 5.10 6.15
CA LEU A 20 -5.77 4.06 7.09
C LEU A 20 -7.16 4.32 7.70
N SER A 21 -7.49 5.59 7.98
CA SER A 21 -8.77 5.99 8.57
C SER A 21 -9.93 6.03 7.57
N HIS A 22 -9.65 5.87 6.27
CA HIS A 22 -10.69 5.85 5.26
C HIS A 22 -11.62 4.65 5.48
N LYS A 23 -12.90 4.93 5.77
CA LYS A 23 -13.95 3.91 5.81
C LYS A 23 -14.32 3.52 4.38
N GLU A 24 -14.19 2.27 4.05
CA GLU A 24 -14.84 1.71 2.88
C GLU A 24 -16.02 0.86 3.37
N ASP A 25 -17.19 1.20 2.88
CA ASP A 25 -18.43 0.50 3.25
C ASP A 25 -18.71 -0.71 2.33
N ALA A 26 -17.74 -1.11 1.51
CA ALA A 26 -17.90 -2.24 0.60
C ALA A 26 -17.97 -3.56 1.39
N GLU A 27 -19.13 -4.17 1.35
CA GLU A 27 -19.34 -5.53 1.86
C GLU A 27 -18.40 -6.53 1.17
N PRO A 28 -17.88 -7.54 1.91
CA PRO A 28 -17.10 -8.60 1.29
C PRO A 28 -18.02 -9.42 0.38
N THR A 29 -17.70 -9.46 -0.91
CA THR A 29 -18.44 -10.25 -1.90
C THR A 29 -17.54 -11.34 -2.47
N GLY A 30 -18.02 -12.59 -2.43
CA GLY A 30 -17.26 -13.73 -2.94
C GLY A 30 -16.20 -14.27 -1.98
N THR A 31 -15.34 -15.13 -2.48
CA THR A 31 -14.24 -15.73 -1.76
C THR A 31 -13.04 -14.77 -1.62
N PRO A 32 -12.13 -14.97 -0.65
CA PRO A 32 -10.92 -14.18 -0.54
C PRO A 32 -10.08 -14.15 -1.84
N ASP A 33 -9.98 -15.28 -2.55
CA ASP A 33 -9.26 -15.33 -3.82
C ASP A 33 -9.91 -14.49 -4.90
N GLU A 34 -11.25 -14.47 -4.97
CA GLU A 34 -11.99 -13.60 -5.90
C GLU A 34 -11.78 -12.13 -5.58
N MET A 35 -11.79 -11.75 -4.28
CA MET A 35 -11.51 -10.38 -3.84
C MET A 35 -10.09 -9.96 -4.21
N ILE A 36 -9.10 -10.85 -4.04
CA ILE A 36 -7.70 -10.62 -4.41
C ILE A 36 -7.57 -10.41 -5.92
N ASP A 37 -8.20 -11.26 -6.71
CA ASP A 37 -8.14 -11.16 -8.17
C ASP A 37 -8.87 -9.92 -8.70
N GLU A 38 -9.98 -9.55 -8.10
CA GLU A 38 -10.69 -8.30 -8.43
C GLU A 38 -9.80 -7.08 -8.12
N ALA A 39 -9.25 -7.00 -6.91
CA ALA A 39 -8.36 -5.91 -6.52
C ALA A 39 -7.11 -5.85 -7.41
N ALA A 40 -6.53 -7.01 -7.75
CA ALA A 40 -5.39 -7.09 -8.65
C ALA A 40 -5.72 -6.61 -10.08
N ARG A 41 -6.92 -6.93 -10.61
CA ARG A 41 -7.39 -6.41 -11.90
C ARG A 41 -7.61 -4.90 -11.86
N ARG A 42 -8.21 -4.38 -10.76
CA ARG A 42 -8.40 -2.93 -10.58
C ARG A 42 -7.06 -2.20 -10.50
N ALA A 43 -6.10 -2.73 -9.74
CA ALA A 43 -4.74 -2.19 -9.63
C ALA A 43 -4.04 -2.15 -10.99
N PHE A 44 -4.16 -3.22 -11.78
CA PHE A 44 -3.60 -3.28 -13.14
C PHE A 44 -4.20 -2.20 -14.04
N LYS A 45 -5.54 -2.11 -14.12
CA LYS A 45 -6.24 -1.12 -14.96
C LYS A 45 -5.85 0.31 -14.56
N LEU A 46 -5.85 0.62 -13.27
CA LEU A 46 -5.50 1.94 -12.75
C LEU A 46 -4.07 2.33 -13.11
N SER A 47 -3.10 1.46 -12.83
CA SER A 47 -1.69 1.72 -13.14
C SER A 47 -1.42 1.81 -14.63
N THR A 48 -2.07 1.00 -15.46
CA THR A 48 -1.90 1.05 -16.90
C THR A 48 -2.50 2.34 -17.47
N ALA A 49 -3.74 2.68 -17.09
CA ALA A 49 -4.41 3.88 -17.59
C ALA A 49 -3.64 5.17 -17.25
N LEU A 50 -3.19 5.30 -16.01
CA LEU A 50 -2.42 6.47 -15.57
C LEU A 50 -0.97 6.43 -16.07
N GLY A 51 -0.42 5.23 -16.27
CA GLY A 51 0.93 5.04 -16.80
C GLY A 51 1.09 5.45 -18.28
N LEU A 52 -0.02 5.51 -19.03
CA LEU A 52 -0.01 5.96 -20.43
C LEU A 52 0.10 7.48 -20.60
N ILE A 53 -0.06 8.26 -19.54
CA ILE A 53 0.04 9.72 -19.60
C ILE A 53 1.53 10.12 -19.54
N PRO A 54 2.14 10.60 -20.64
CA PRO A 54 3.56 10.97 -20.67
C PRO A 54 3.81 12.39 -20.13
N GLY A 55 5.08 12.67 -19.86
CA GLY A 55 5.57 14.01 -19.60
C GLY A 55 5.13 14.64 -18.27
N PRO A 56 5.15 15.97 -18.14
CA PRO A 56 4.89 16.68 -16.88
C PRO A 56 3.49 16.41 -16.30
N ILE A 57 2.47 16.26 -17.15
CA ILE A 57 1.11 15.92 -16.72
C ILE A 57 1.09 14.51 -16.11
N GLY A 58 1.76 13.56 -16.74
CA GLY A 58 1.92 12.21 -16.20
C GLY A 58 2.65 12.20 -14.85
N MET A 59 3.63 13.06 -14.65
CA MET A 59 4.30 13.20 -13.36
C MET A 59 3.37 13.70 -12.26
N ALA A 60 2.47 14.63 -12.55
CA ALA A 60 1.50 15.13 -11.58
C ALA A 60 0.49 14.06 -11.13
N THR A 61 0.21 13.03 -11.94
CA THR A 61 -0.72 11.95 -11.60
C THR A 61 -0.09 10.83 -10.75
N ILE A 62 1.22 10.83 -10.51
CA ILE A 62 1.90 9.75 -9.79
C ILE A 62 1.47 9.67 -8.33
N LEU A 63 1.44 10.79 -7.61
CA LEU A 63 1.04 10.79 -6.21
C LEU A 63 -0.43 10.35 -6.03
N PRO A 64 -1.41 10.87 -6.78
CA PRO A 64 -2.78 10.35 -6.79
C PRO A 64 -2.85 8.85 -7.14
N GLU A 65 -2.09 8.38 -8.13
CA GLU A 65 -2.05 6.96 -8.51
C GLU A 65 -1.57 6.08 -7.34
N VAL A 66 -0.45 6.44 -6.74
CA VAL A 66 0.13 5.67 -5.62
C VAL A 66 -0.81 5.69 -4.41
N ALA A 67 -1.45 6.82 -4.12
CA ALA A 67 -2.45 6.92 -3.06
C ALA A 67 -3.66 6.03 -3.34
N ALA A 68 -4.18 6.02 -4.56
CA ALA A 68 -5.30 5.18 -4.96
C ALA A 68 -4.97 3.68 -4.87
N LEU A 69 -3.78 3.28 -5.32
CA LEU A 69 -3.30 1.90 -5.20
C LEU A 69 -3.16 1.48 -3.73
N THR A 70 -2.60 2.34 -2.89
CA THR A 70 -2.46 2.06 -1.46
C THR A 70 -3.82 1.91 -0.78
N ARG A 71 -4.79 2.78 -1.11
CA ARG A 71 -6.18 2.64 -0.63
C ARG A 71 -6.79 1.31 -1.03
N LEU A 72 -6.67 0.95 -2.30
CA LEU A 72 -7.18 -0.33 -2.82
C LEU A 72 -6.60 -1.52 -2.06
N GLN A 73 -5.32 -1.47 -1.71
CA GLN A 73 -4.64 -2.52 -0.95
C GLN A 73 -5.11 -2.56 0.52
N ILE A 74 -5.25 -1.40 1.17
CA ILE A 74 -5.80 -1.31 2.54
C ILE A 74 -7.23 -1.86 2.59
N ASN A 75 -8.04 -1.49 1.61
CA ASN A 75 -9.42 -1.93 1.52
C ASN A 75 -9.52 -3.45 1.29
N LEU A 76 -8.64 -4.01 0.48
CA LEU A 76 -8.55 -5.47 0.30
C LEU A 76 -8.27 -6.17 1.64
N ILE A 77 -7.30 -5.71 2.41
CA ILE A 77 -6.98 -6.27 3.74
C ILE A 77 -8.21 -6.21 4.66
N LYS A 78 -8.90 -5.06 4.72
CA LYS A 78 -10.09 -4.88 5.55
C LYS A 78 -11.25 -5.79 5.10
N ARG A 79 -11.47 -5.94 3.78
CA ARG A 79 -12.51 -6.84 3.23
C ARG A 79 -12.22 -8.29 3.56
N ILE A 80 -10.98 -8.76 3.42
CA ILE A 80 -10.58 -10.12 3.79
C ILE A 80 -10.76 -10.35 5.29
N ALA A 81 -10.34 -9.40 6.13
CA ALA A 81 -10.54 -9.49 7.58
C ALA A 81 -12.02 -9.59 7.95
N ARG A 82 -12.89 -8.81 7.30
CA ARG A 82 -14.33 -8.86 7.47
C ARG A 82 -14.92 -10.20 7.03
N HIS A 83 -14.48 -10.74 5.90
CA HIS A 83 -14.90 -12.06 5.44
C HIS A 83 -14.62 -13.16 6.47
N HIS A 84 -13.53 -13.04 7.22
CA HIS A 84 -13.16 -13.98 8.29
C HIS A 84 -13.65 -13.58 9.68
N HIS A 85 -14.52 -12.59 9.80
CA HIS A 85 -15.01 -12.04 11.08
C HIS A 85 -13.89 -11.60 12.03
N LYS A 86 -12.84 -10.99 11.47
CA LYS A 86 -11.63 -10.51 12.17
C LYS A 86 -11.40 -9.00 12.01
N GLU A 87 -12.45 -8.22 11.85
CA GLU A 87 -12.35 -6.77 11.64
C GLU A 87 -11.57 -6.07 12.76
N GLU A 88 -11.80 -6.49 14.00
CA GLU A 88 -11.11 -5.93 15.17
C GLU A 88 -9.60 -6.17 15.14
N GLN A 89 -9.16 -7.22 14.42
CA GLN A 89 -7.75 -7.54 14.25
C GLN A 89 -7.12 -6.74 13.11
N ALA A 90 -7.91 -6.21 12.17
CA ALA A 90 -7.43 -5.38 11.08
C ALA A 90 -7.16 -3.93 11.54
N SER A 91 -6.43 -3.79 12.65
CA SER A 91 -6.02 -2.49 13.16
C SER A 91 -5.04 -1.79 12.20
N ALA A 92 -4.90 -0.47 12.35
CA ALA A 92 -3.97 0.31 11.54
C ALA A 92 -2.54 -0.22 11.62
N GLU A 93 -2.15 -0.73 12.79
CA GLU A 93 -0.83 -1.33 13.05
C GLU A 93 -0.60 -2.58 12.22
N ILE A 94 -1.59 -3.49 12.18
CA ILE A 94 -1.53 -4.74 11.42
C ILE A 94 -1.50 -4.44 9.92
N ILE A 95 -2.33 -3.54 9.44
CA ILE A 95 -2.33 -3.12 8.04
C ILE A 95 -0.96 -2.54 7.65
N LEU A 96 -0.35 -1.70 8.49
CA LEU A 96 0.99 -1.16 8.26
C LEU A 96 2.07 -2.25 8.26
N LEU A 97 1.95 -3.27 9.12
CA LEU A 97 2.86 -4.41 9.15
C LEU A 97 2.79 -5.22 7.86
N ILE A 98 1.59 -5.54 7.38
CA ILE A 98 1.37 -6.25 6.12
C ILE A 98 1.95 -5.45 4.95
N LEU A 99 1.62 -4.16 4.86
CA LEU A 99 2.17 -3.28 3.82
C LEU A 99 3.70 -3.19 3.92
N GLY A 100 4.24 -3.07 5.13
CA GLY A 100 5.68 -3.01 5.38
C GLY A 100 6.39 -4.29 4.93
N ASN A 101 5.85 -5.45 5.25
CA ASN A 101 6.38 -6.75 4.82
C ASN A 101 6.43 -6.85 3.29
N VAL A 102 5.30 -6.58 2.63
CA VAL A 102 5.21 -6.67 1.17
C VAL A 102 6.08 -5.63 0.45
N LEU A 103 6.27 -4.46 1.05
CA LEU A 103 7.15 -3.41 0.53
C LEU A 103 8.64 -3.67 0.83
N GLY A 104 8.98 -4.74 1.53
CA GLY A 104 10.35 -5.10 1.88
C GLY A 104 10.96 -4.18 2.94
N VAL A 105 10.14 -3.69 3.88
CA VAL A 105 10.61 -2.97 5.06
C VAL A 105 11.06 -4.00 6.09
N ALA A 106 12.37 -4.08 6.37
CA ALA A 106 12.96 -5.12 7.23
C ALA A 106 12.30 -5.23 8.63
N ALA A 107 11.83 -4.12 9.20
CA ALA A 107 11.09 -4.13 10.46
C ALA A 107 9.72 -4.83 10.31
N GLY A 108 9.06 -4.73 9.16
CA GLY A 108 7.81 -5.43 8.87
C GLY A 108 8.01 -6.93 8.76
N GLU A 109 9.01 -7.37 7.98
CA GLU A 109 9.32 -8.79 7.79
C GLU A 109 9.63 -9.51 9.09
N THR A 110 10.48 -8.92 9.94
CA THR A 110 10.86 -9.52 11.24
C THR A 110 9.66 -9.65 12.18
N LEU A 111 8.76 -8.67 12.17
CA LEU A 111 7.57 -8.68 13.03
C LEU A 111 6.52 -9.68 12.54
N VAL A 112 6.25 -9.74 11.24
CA VAL A 112 5.30 -10.72 10.67
C VAL A 112 5.79 -12.15 10.92
N ARG A 113 7.06 -12.44 10.76
CA ARG A 113 7.63 -13.76 11.09
C ARG A 113 7.47 -14.12 12.57
N ARG A 114 7.56 -13.13 13.48
CA ARG A 114 7.35 -13.33 14.92
C ARG A 114 5.88 -13.46 15.29
N MET A 115 4.97 -12.79 14.58
CA MET A 115 3.53 -12.84 14.83
C MET A 115 2.90 -14.15 14.39
N GLY A 116 3.46 -14.86 13.40
CA GLY A 116 3.04 -16.20 12.99
C GLY A 116 3.22 -17.27 14.07
N THR A 117 3.92 -16.99 15.15
CA THR A 117 4.22 -17.93 16.23
C THR A 117 3.58 -17.64 17.58
N ALA A 118 2.96 -16.48 17.82
CA ALA A 118 2.20 -16.19 19.06
C ALA A 118 1.45 -14.86 18.98
N LEU A 119 0.21 -14.90 19.17
CA LEU A 119 -0.71 -14.00 19.90
C LEU A 119 -0.06 -12.79 20.62
N VAL A 120 0.75 -11.99 19.95
CA VAL A 120 1.39 -10.82 20.56
C VAL A 120 0.71 -9.52 20.06
N MET A 121 -0.64 -9.56 19.98
CA MET A 121 -1.45 -8.38 19.66
C MET A 121 -1.54 -7.37 20.81
N ARG A 122 -0.89 -7.61 21.95
CA ARG A 122 -1.09 -6.76 23.15
C ARG A 122 -0.09 -5.65 23.37
N SER A 123 0.96 -5.53 22.54
CA SER A 123 1.94 -4.44 22.74
C SER A 123 2.82 -4.15 21.52
N VAL A 124 2.22 -3.83 20.38
CA VAL A 124 3.03 -3.15 19.36
C VAL A 124 3.27 -1.74 19.86
N ASN A 125 4.48 -1.47 20.33
CA ASN A 125 4.86 -0.18 20.91
C ASN A 125 4.64 0.93 19.86
N ALA A 126 3.96 2.02 20.22
CA ALA A 126 3.67 3.16 19.35
C ALA A 126 4.93 3.70 18.63
N ARG A 127 6.13 3.58 19.24
CA ARG A 127 7.41 3.94 18.60
C ARG A 127 7.73 3.03 17.39
N VAL A 128 7.42 1.75 17.49
CA VAL A 128 7.64 0.76 16.41
C VAL A 128 6.67 1.04 15.27
N VAL A 129 5.38 1.27 15.59
CA VAL A 129 4.35 1.65 14.60
C VAL A 129 4.77 2.91 13.84
N LYS A 130 5.19 3.96 14.56
CA LYS A 130 5.65 5.21 13.95
C LYS A 130 6.87 5.01 13.04
N ARG A 131 7.80 4.13 13.43
CA ARG A 131 8.98 3.79 12.60
C ARG A 131 8.57 3.05 11.34
N ILE A 132 7.67 2.07 11.44
CA ILE A 132 7.17 1.31 10.29
C ILE A 132 6.37 2.22 9.36
N ALA A 133 5.48 3.07 9.88
CA ALA A 133 4.74 4.04 9.09
C ALA A 133 5.66 4.97 8.30
N GLY A 134 6.71 5.49 8.95
CA GLY A 134 7.73 6.28 8.28
C GLY A 134 8.46 5.53 7.17
N ALA A 135 8.86 4.29 7.43
CA ALA A 135 9.58 3.45 6.45
C ALA A 135 8.66 3.04 5.27
N VAL A 136 7.41 2.69 5.54
CA VAL A 136 6.40 2.41 4.50
C VAL A 136 6.18 3.66 3.65
N GLY A 137 6.01 4.83 4.28
CA GLY A 137 5.86 6.09 3.56
C GLY A 137 7.05 6.42 2.67
N THR A 138 8.26 6.26 3.18
CA THR A 138 9.49 6.45 2.38
C THR A 138 9.54 5.49 1.18
N ARG A 139 9.17 4.23 1.35
CA ARG A 139 9.09 3.26 0.25
C ARG A 139 8.05 3.65 -0.79
N ILE A 140 6.89 4.15 -0.36
CA ILE A 140 5.84 4.65 -1.25
C ILE A 140 6.36 5.84 -2.07
N VAL A 141 7.03 6.80 -1.43
CA VAL A 141 7.62 7.98 -2.10
C VAL A 141 8.73 7.57 -3.08
N ASN A 142 9.62 6.66 -2.68
CA ASN A 142 10.68 6.18 -3.57
C ASN A 142 10.10 5.47 -4.81
N ARG A 143 9.07 4.63 -4.64
CA ARG A 143 8.36 4.03 -5.78
C ARG A 143 7.68 5.05 -6.68
N ALA A 144 7.13 6.12 -6.10
CA ALA A 144 6.59 7.22 -6.89
C ALA A 144 7.69 7.91 -7.71
N ALA A 145 8.86 8.14 -7.13
CA ALA A 145 10.03 8.71 -7.81
C ALA A 145 10.56 7.80 -8.94
N GLU A 146 10.67 6.49 -8.69
CA GLU A 146 11.05 5.50 -9.71
C GLU A 146 10.07 5.50 -10.89
N ARG A 147 8.78 5.56 -10.62
CA ARG A 147 7.74 5.69 -11.65
C ARG A 147 7.84 7.00 -12.41
N ALA A 148 8.17 8.11 -11.73
CA ALA A 148 8.38 9.41 -12.37
C ALA A 148 9.49 9.34 -13.39
N ALA A 149 10.63 8.77 -13.03
CA ALA A 149 11.76 8.60 -13.94
C ALA A 149 11.41 7.72 -15.17
N ALA A 150 10.65 6.65 -14.95
CA ALA A 150 10.26 5.72 -16.01
C ALA A 150 9.19 6.29 -16.97
N ARG A 151 8.46 7.32 -16.62
CA ARG A 151 7.42 7.93 -17.49
C ARG A 151 7.95 8.68 -18.71
N TRP A 152 9.25 8.85 -18.82
CA TRP A 152 9.86 9.36 -20.04
C TRP A 152 9.86 8.33 -21.20
N ILE A 153 9.56 7.04 -20.90
CA ILE A 153 9.46 5.95 -21.88
C ILE A 153 8.09 5.26 -21.76
N PRO A 154 6.98 5.92 -22.16
CA PRO A 154 5.63 5.48 -21.77
C PRO A 154 5.17 4.17 -22.43
N VAL A 155 5.59 3.89 -23.64
CA VAL A 155 5.08 2.76 -24.45
C VAL A 155 5.49 1.40 -23.85
N VAL A 156 6.68 1.33 -23.25
CA VAL A 156 7.23 0.08 -22.69
C VAL A 156 6.90 -0.07 -21.20
N THR A 157 6.77 1.04 -20.49
CA THR A 157 6.67 1.03 -19.02
C THR A 157 5.25 0.89 -18.48
N ALA A 158 4.23 1.36 -19.21
CA ALA A 158 2.85 1.31 -18.74
C ALA A 158 2.33 -0.12 -18.46
N PRO A 159 2.48 -1.11 -19.36
CA PRO A 159 2.08 -2.50 -19.08
C PRO A 159 2.91 -3.11 -17.94
N LEU A 160 4.20 -2.76 -17.84
CA LEU A 160 5.08 -3.23 -16.78
C LEU A 160 4.60 -2.76 -15.40
N PHE A 161 4.23 -1.48 -15.27
CA PHE A 161 3.67 -0.94 -14.03
C PHE A 161 2.33 -1.58 -13.67
N GLY A 162 1.47 -1.84 -14.64
CA GLY A 162 0.24 -2.58 -14.44
C GLY A 162 0.51 -3.97 -13.89
N TYR A 163 1.44 -4.71 -14.47
CA TYR A 163 1.82 -6.05 -14.01
C TYR A 163 2.43 -6.02 -12.60
N MET A 164 3.33 -5.10 -12.30
CA MET A 164 3.92 -4.95 -10.97
C MET A 164 2.86 -4.62 -9.91
N SER A 165 1.93 -3.72 -10.22
CA SER A 165 0.83 -3.36 -9.31
C SER A 165 -0.10 -4.53 -9.05
N ARG A 166 -0.42 -5.32 -10.08
CA ARG A 166 -1.21 -6.55 -9.96
C ARG A 166 -0.52 -7.58 -9.08
N SER A 167 0.76 -7.83 -9.30
CA SER A 167 1.55 -8.79 -8.54
C SER A 167 1.65 -8.39 -7.06
N LEU A 168 1.91 -7.12 -6.78
CA LEU A 168 1.98 -6.58 -5.42
C LEU A 168 0.64 -6.72 -4.68
N THR A 169 -0.46 -6.39 -5.35
CA THR A 169 -1.81 -6.47 -4.75
C THR A 169 -2.17 -7.92 -4.41
N ARG A 170 -1.82 -8.87 -5.28
CA ARG A 170 -2.00 -10.31 -4.99
C ARG A 170 -1.18 -10.77 -3.79
N LYS A 171 0.07 -10.29 -3.67
CA LYS A 171 0.92 -10.61 -2.52
C LYS A 171 0.32 -10.09 -1.21
N ILE A 172 -0.17 -8.85 -1.21
CA ILE A 172 -0.83 -8.25 -0.04
C ILE A 172 -2.06 -9.05 0.41
N GLY A 173 -2.86 -9.53 -0.53
CA GLY A 173 -4.07 -10.29 -0.21
C GLY A 173 -3.81 -11.71 0.34
N ARG A 174 -2.59 -12.22 0.20
CA ARG A 174 -2.19 -13.56 0.68
C ARG A 174 -1.42 -13.54 1.99
N GLU A 175 -0.98 -12.38 2.45
CA GLU A 175 -0.33 -12.18 3.77
C GLU A 175 -1.38 -12.04 4.90
#